data_8c6743242f1e1e9c79a5926f52896394
#
_entry.id   8c6743242f1e1e9c79a5926f52896394
#
_cell.length_a   1.000
_cell.length_b   1.000
_cell.length_c   1.000
_cell.angle_alpha   90.00
_cell.angle_beta   90.00
_cell.angle_gamma   90.00
#
_symmetry.space_group_name_H-M   'P 1'
#
loop_
_entity.id
_entity.type
_entity.pdbx_description
1 polymer ?
#
loop_
_entity_poly.entity_id
_entity_poly.type
_entity_poly.pdbx_seq_one_letter_code
_entity_poly.pdbx_strand_id
1 'polypeptide(L)'
;MELKGSKTEANLMTAFSGESQARNKYTYYASKARKEGYVQIAEIFEETANNEKEHAKIWFKLLHDGEMPDTAANLLDAANGENYEWTDMYATFAKEAKEEGFTKIAALFEMVGNIEKEHEERYRKLLSKVEGGTVFVSDDVAIWQC
;
A
#
# COMPACT_ATOMS: atom_id res chain seq x y z
N MET A 1 -29.76 1.44 -7.49
CA MET A 1 -28.63 2.21 -8.05
C MET A 1 -27.36 1.40 -7.87
N GLU A 2 -26.65 1.21 -8.94
CA GLU A 2 -25.36 0.53 -8.86
C GLU A 2 -24.23 1.54 -8.75
N LEU A 3 -23.31 1.30 -7.81
CA LEU A 3 -22.12 2.12 -7.64
C LEU A 3 -21.14 1.93 -8.79
N LYS A 4 -20.99 0.69 -9.23
CA LYS A 4 -20.03 0.31 -10.29
C LYS A 4 -20.28 1.09 -11.59
N GLY A 5 -19.23 1.70 -12.12
CA GLY A 5 -19.28 2.51 -13.35
C GLY A 5 -19.81 3.92 -13.16
N SER A 6 -20.18 4.32 -11.95
CA SER A 6 -20.72 5.65 -11.66
C SER A 6 -19.61 6.69 -11.44
N LYS A 7 -19.97 7.97 -11.54
CA LYS A 7 -19.09 9.07 -11.13
C LYS A 7 -18.77 9.00 -9.63
N THR A 8 -19.71 8.51 -8.83
CA THR A 8 -19.50 8.33 -7.38
C THR A 8 -18.41 7.31 -7.09
N GLU A 9 -18.36 6.20 -7.81
CA GLU A 9 -17.26 5.24 -7.69
C GLU A 9 -15.91 5.91 -7.99
N ALA A 10 -15.81 6.63 -9.10
CA ALA A 10 -14.60 7.36 -9.46
C ALA A 10 -14.21 8.38 -8.38
N ASN A 11 -15.19 9.07 -7.80
CA ASN A 11 -14.95 10.02 -6.71
C ASN A 11 -14.45 9.33 -5.43
N LEU A 12 -14.99 8.16 -5.11
CA LEU A 12 -14.51 7.37 -3.97
C LEU A 12 -13.06 6.91 -4.16
N MET A 13 -12.69 6.50 -5.37
CA MET A 13 -11.31 6.12 -5.68
C MET A 13 -10.37 7.32 -5.56
N THR A 14 -10.77 8.48 -6.04
CA THR A 14 -10.00 9.72 -5.92
C THR A 14 -9.87 10.15 -4.46
N ALA A 15 -10.95 10.07 -3.70
CA ALA A 15 -10.93 10.39 -2.26
C ALA A 15 -10.02 9.44 -1.48
N PHE A 16 -10.10 8.14 -1.74
CA PHE A 16 -9.19 7.16 -1.14
C PHE A 16 -7.72 7.46 -1.44
N SER A 17 -7.40 7.78 -2.69
CA SER A 17 -6.04 8.15 -3.10
C SER A 17 -5.55 9.41 -2.40
N GLY A 18 -6.39 10.44 -2.32
CA GLY A 18 -6.06 11.71 -1.65
C GLY A 18 -5.80 11.53 -0.16
N GLU A 19 -6.67 10.83 0.53
CA GLU A 19 -6.52 10.54 1.96
C GLU A 19 -5.27 9.69 2.24
N SER A 20 -5.00 8.71 1.38
CA SER A 20 -3.81 7.85 1.50
C SER A 20 -2.52 8.65 1.34
N GLN A 21 -2.47 9.61 0.41
CA GLN A 21 -1.34 10.52 0.26
C GLN A 21 -1.19 11.44 1.48
N ALA A 22 -2.28 12.03 1.95
CA ALA A 22 -2.27 12.90 3.12
C ALA A 22 -1.77 12.13 4.36
N ARG A 23 -2.23 10.91 4.57
CA ARG A 23 -1.79 10.01 5.63
C ARG A 23 -0.26 9.90 5.67
N ASN A 24 0.36 9.61 4.54
CA ASN A 24 1.80 9.46 4.45
C ASN A 24 2.54 10.79 4.62
N LYS A 25 2.07 11.84 3.94
CA LYS A 25 2.68 13.17 4.03
C LYS A 25 2.72 13.67 5.47
N TYR A 26 1.61 13.57 6.19
CA TYR A 26 1.52 14.06 7.56
C TYR A 26 2.41 13.27 8.52
N THR A 27 2.58 11.98 8.29
CA THR A 27 3.56 11.18 9.03
C THR A 27 4.99 11.68 8.81
N TYR A 28 5.35 12.02 7.56
CA TYR A 28 6.66 12.59 7.23
C TYR A 28 6.84 13.97 7.83
N TYR A 29 5.80 14.81 7.78
CA TYR A 29 5.82 16.15 8.35
C TYR A 29 5.98 16.09 9.87
N ALA A 30 5.31 15.17 10.54
CA ALA A 30 5.46 14.94 11.97
C ALA A 30 6.91 14.60 12.35
N SER A 31 7.52 13.70 11.60
CA SER A 31 8.93 13.31 11.80
C SER A 31 9.87 14.52 11.69
N LYS A 32 9.67 15.33 10.66
CA LYS A 32 10.48 16.55 10.46
C LYS A 32 10.27 17.56 11.58
N ALA A 33 9.02 17.81 11.97
CA ALA A 33 8.69 18.72 13.06
C ALA A 33 9.35 18.30 14.39
N ARG A 34 9.38 17.00 14.71
CA ARG A 34 10.09 16.49 15.88
C ARG A 34 11.59 16.79 15.84
N LYS A 35 12.21 16.54 14.69
CA LYS A 35 13.65 16.82 14.51
C LYS A 35 13.98 18.28 14.66
N GLU A 36 13.06 19.16 14.31
CA GLU A 36 13.22 20.62 14.47
C GLU A 36 12.81 21.12 15.86
N GLY A 37 12.30 20.25 16.73
CA GLY A 37 11.91 20.58 18.10
C GLY A 37 10.46 21.04 18.27
N TYR A 38 9.65 20.99 17.22
CA TYR A 38 8.23 21.38 17.26
C TYR A 38 7.35 20.20 17.66
N VAL A 39 7.42 19.79 18.91
CA VAL A 39 6.74 18.60 19.43
C VAL A 39 5.21 18.70 19.29
N GLN A 40 4.61 19.85 19.65
CA GLN A 40 3.17 20.03 19.55
C GLN A 40 2.68 19.96 18.10
N ILE A 41 3.42 20.55 17.17
CA ILE A 41 3.09 20.49 15.73
C ILE A 41 3.20 19.04 15.23
N ALA A 42 4.22 18.31 15.65
CA ALA A 42 4.40 16.91 15.32
C ALA A 42 3.21 16.06 15.78
N GLU A 43 2.74 16.27 17.01
CA GLU A 43 1.59 15.57 17.57
C GLU A 43 0.31 15.83 16.78
N ILE A 44 0.09 17.09 16.37
CA ILE A 44 -1.05 17.46 15.52
C ILE A 44 -0.99 16.74 14.16
N PHE A 45 0.18 16.70 13.52
CA PHE A 45 0.35 15.96 12.26
C PHE A 45 0.11 14.47 12.45
N GLU A 46 0.58 13.87 13.52
CA GLU A 46 0.35 12.44 13.80
C GLU A 46 -1.13 12.13 14.02
N GLU A 47 -1.83 12.96 14.80
CA GLU A 47 -3.26 12.83 15.03
C GLU A 47 -4.04 12.97 13.72
N THR A 48 -3.72 13.98 12.92
CA THR A 48 -4.36 14.21 11.63
C THR A 48 -4.07 13.04 10.66
N ALA A 49 -2.83 12.53 10.63
CA ALA A 49 -2.49 11.36 9.83
C ALA A 49 -3.36 10.14 10.18
N ASN A 50 -3.63 9.92 11.46
CA ASN A 50 -4.52 8.84 11.91
C ASN A 50 -5.97 9.08 11.49
N ASN A 51 -6.44 10.32 11.50
CA ASN A 51 -7.77 10.68 11.00
C ASN A 51 -7.89 10.41 9.50
N GLU A 52 -6.87 10.78 8.70
CA GLU A 52 -6.85 10.53 7.26
C GLU A 52 -6.86 9.04 6.93
N LYS A 53 -6.20 8.22 7.73
CA LYS A 53 -6.26 6.75 7.63
C LYS A 53 -7.69 6.24 7.80
N GLU A 54 -8.42 6.74 8.79
CA GLU A 54 -9.81 6.34 9.04
C GLU A 54 -10.75 6.82 7.93
N HIS A 55 -10.55 8.02 7.40
CA HIS A 55 -11.30 8.52 6.23
C HIS A 55 -11.06 7.63 5.01
N ALA A 56 -9.81 7.31 4.71
CA ALA A 56 -9.45 6.41 3.61
C ALA A 56 -10.14 5.04 3.76
N LYS A 57 -10.21 4.52 4.98
CA LYS A 57 -10.88 3.25 5.29
C LYS A 57 -12.39 3.30 4.99
N ILE A 58 -13.06 4.42 5.26
CA ILE A 58 -14.47 4.60 4.92
C ILE A 58 -14.68 4.45 3.40
N TRP A 59 -13.88 5.16 2.62
CA TRP A 59 -13.96 5.12 1.15
C TRP A 59 -13.59 3.74 0.62
N PHE A 60 -12.58 3.11 1.18
CA PHE A 60 -12.17 1.76 0.82
C PHE A 60 -13.29 0.74 1.02
N LYS A 61 -13.94 0.77 2.18
CA LYS A 61 -15.06 -0.14 2.46
C LYS A 61 -16.22 0.06 1.49
N LEU A 62 -16.58 1.31 1.19
CA LEU A 62 -17.65 1.60 0.23
C LEU A 62 -17.32 1.07 -1.17
N LEU A 63 -16.05 1.07 -1.55
CA LEU A 63 -15.58 0.46 -2.81
C LEU A 63 -15.62 -1.08 -2.78
N HIS A 64 -15.81 -1.69 -1.62
CA HIS A 64 -15.83 -3.14 -1.39
C HIS A 64 -17.14 -3.58 -0.70
N ASP A 65 -18.26 -3.13 -1.22
CA ASP A 65 -19.62 -3.48 -0.74
C ASP A 65 -19.88 -3.15 0.73
N GLY A 66 -19.18 -2.16 1.27
CA GLY A 66 -19.38 -1.67 2.64
C GLY A 66 -18.61 -2.43 3.72
N GLU A 67 -17.83 -3.43 3.35
CA GLU A 67 -17.06 -4.26 4.29
C GLU A 67 -15.59 -4.36 3.92
N MET A 68 -14.76 -4.64 4.90
CA MET A 68 -13.36 -5.00 4.64
C MET A 68 -13.33 -6.43 4.10
N PRO A 69 -12.70 -6.68 2.93
CA PRO A 69 -12.56 -8.04 2.41
C PRO A 69 -11.81 -8.95 3.38
N ASP A 70 -12.02 -10.26 3.24
CA ASP A 70 -11.35 -11.23 4.10
C ASP A 70 -9.85 -11.35 3.79
N THR A 71 -9.14 -12.07 4.64
CA THR A 71 -7.68 -12.18 4.53
C THR A 71 -7.24 -12.82 3.21
N ALA A 72 -7.93 -13.84 2.73
CA ALA A 72 -7.60 -14.46 1.44
C ALA A 72 -7.75 -13.47 0.28
N ALA A 73 -8.85 -12.73 0.25
CA ALA A 73 -9.08 -11.69 -0.75
C ALA A 73 -8.03 -10.57 -0.67
N ASN A 74 -7.67 -10.16 0.53
CA ASN A 74 -6.66 -9.12 0.75
C ASN A 74 -5.27 -9.56 0.31
N LEU A 75 -4.90 -10.82 0.57
CA LEU A 75 -3.63 -11.37 0.11
C LEU A 75 -3.56 -11.46 -1.42
N LEU A 76 -4.65 -11.85 -2.05
CA LEU A 76 -4.72 -11.88 -3.52
C LEU A 76 -4.60 -10.48 -4.12
N ASP A 77 -5.33 -9.52 -3.59
CA ASP A 77 -5.26 -8.12 -4.02
C ASP A 77 -3.85 -7.56 -3.85
N ALA A 78 -3.24 -7.78 -2.69
CA ALA A 78 -1.87 -7.35 -2.42
C ALA A 78 -0.88 -7.99 -3.40
N ALA A 79 -0.96 -9.30 -3.62
CA ALA A 79 -0.09 -10.00 -4.56
C ALA A 79 -0.23 -9.46 -6.00
N ASN A 80 -1.46 -9.22 -6.44
CA ASN A 80 -1.73 -8.66 -7.77
C ASN A 80 -1.22 -7.22 -7.89
N GLY A 81 -1.37 -6.41 -6.85
CA GLY A 81 -0.84 -5.04 -6.81
C GLY A 81 0.68 -5.02 -6.93
N GLU A 82 1.37 -5.84 -6.13
CA GLU A 82 2.82 -5.97 -6.19
C GLU A 82 3.28 -6.46 -7.57
N ASN A 83 2.57 -7.44 -8.15
CA ASN A 83 2.87 -7.94 -9.49
C ASN A 83 2.81 -6.81 -10.53
N TYR A 84 1.76 -6.01 -10.54
CA TYR A 84 1.64 -4.86 -11.42
C TYR A 84 2.80 -3.88 -11.23
N GLU A 85 3.15 -3.60 -9.98
CA GLU A 85 4.20 -2.64 -9.67
C GLU A 85 5.57 -3.08 -10.19
N TRP A 86 5.97 -4.32 -10.05
CA TRP A 86 7.28 -4.75 -10.49
C TRP A 86 7.36 -5.18 -11.96
N THR A 87 6.28 -5.73 -12.53
CA THR A 87 6.29 -6.17 -13.93
C THR A 87 6.04 -5.05 -14.93
N ASP A 88 5.22 -4.06 -14.56
CA ASP A 88 4.78 -2.99 -15.45
C ASP A 88 5.23 -1.61 -14.94
N MET A 89 4.70 -1.16 -13.83
CA MET A 89 4.86 0.22 -13.36
C MET A 89 6.31 0.63 -13.17
N TYR A 90 7.04 -0.03 -12.28
CA TYR A 90 8.44 0.33 -12.00
C TYR A 90 9.39 -0.04 -13.13
N ALA A 91 9.13 -1.11 -13.88
CA ALA A 91 9.90 -1.45 -15.05
C ALA A 91 9.82 -0.34 -16.12
N THR A 92 8.62 0.15 -16.38
CA THR A 92 8.36 1.26 -17.31
C THR A 92 8.98 2.55 -16.80
N PHE A 93 8.79 2.88 -15.53
CA PHE A 93 9.33 4.11 -14.94
C PHE A 93 10.86 4.13 -14.94
N ALA A 94 11.50 3.00 -14.65
CA ALA A 94 12.96 2.90 -14.71
C ALA A 94 13.48 3.11 -16.13
N LYS A 95 12.82 2.53 -17.13
CA LYS A 95 13.16 2.71 -18.53
C LYS A 95 13.05 4.18 -18.96
N GLU A 96 11.92 4.79 -18.67
CA GLU A 96 11.65 6.20 -19.02
C GLU A 96 12.65 7.13 -18.32
N ALA A 97 12.95 6.90 -17.04
CA ALA A 97 13.90 7.69 -16.29
C ALA A 97 15.31 7.59 -16.91
N LYS A 98 15.74 6.41 -17.36
CA LYS A 98 17.01 6.23 -18.07
C LYS A 98 17.04 7.02 -19.39
N GLU A 99 15.97 6.93 -20.16
CA GLU A 99 15.84 7.63 -21.46
C GLU A 99 15.92 9.16 -21.27
N GLU A 100 15.37 9.67 -20.17
CA GLU A 100 15.40 11.09 -19.83
C GLU A 100 16.69 11.53 -19.12
N GLY A 101 17.60 10.61 -18.81
CA GLY A 101 18.88 10.89 -18.15
C GLY A 101 18.85 10.91 -16.62
N PHE A 102 17.75 10.51 -15.99
CA PHE A 102 17.62 10.42 -14.52
C PHE A 102 18.14 9.09 -13.99
N THR A 103 19.43 8.88 -14.10
CA THR A 103 20.09 7.59 -13.80
C THR A 103 19.88 7.12 -12.36
N LYS A 104 19.98 8.04 -11.39
CA LYS A 104 19.79 7.70 -9.96
C LYS A 104 18.35 7.32 -9.66
N ILE A 105 17.39 8.04 -10.25
CA ILE A 105 15.96 7.76 -10.08
C ILE A 105 15.62 6.41 -10.73
N ALA A 106 16.18 6.13 -11.92
CA ALA A 106 15.99 4.84 -12.58
C ALA A 106 16.49 3.68 -11.70
N ALA A 107 17.66 3.82 -11.08
CA ALA A 107 18.19 2.81 -10.17
C ALA A 107 17.30 2.60 -8.95
N LEU A 108 16.70 3.65 -8.41
CA LEU A 108 15.73 3.55 -7.29
C LEU A 108 14.46 2.83 -7.71
N PHE A 109 13.91 3.12 -8.88
CA PHE A 109 12.75 2.40 -9.41
C PHE A 109 13.05 0.91 -9.60
N GLU A 110 14.22 0.54 -10.12
CA GLU A 110 14.62 -0.85 -10.24
C GLU A 110 14.76 -1.54 -8.88
N MET A 111 15.38 -0.87 -7.92
CA MET A 111 15.56 -1.40 -6.56
C MET A 111 14.21 -1.66 -5.88
N VAL A 112 13.31 -0.70 -5.92
CA VAL A 112 11.98 -0.85 -5.33
C VAL A 112 11.20 -1.94 -6.07
N GLY A 113 11.25 -1.97 -7.39
CA GLY A 113 10.61 -3.03 -8.18
C GLY A 113 11.06 -4.44 -7.76
N ASN A 114 12.34 -4.63 -7.48
CA ASN A 114 12.86 -5.91 -6.99
C ASN A 114 12.31 -6.26 -5.60
N ILE A 115 12.12 -5.27 -4.74
CA ILE A 115 11.50 -5.47 -3.42
C ILE A 115 10.03 -5.87 -3.57
N GLU A 116 9.31 -5.24 -4.49
CA GLU A 116 7.89 -5.55 -4.75
C GLU A 116 7.71 -6.97 -5.28
N LYS A 117 8.66 -7.46 -6.06
CA LYS A 117 8.69 -8.86 -6.50
C LYS A 117 8.79 -9.83 -5.31
N GLU A 118 9.65 -9.54 -4.35
CA GLU A 118 9.77 -10.33 -3.12
C GLU A 118 8.48 -10.27 -2.28
N HIS A 119 7.83 -9.11 -2.21
CA HIS A 119 6.53 -8.95 -1.55
C HIS A 119 5.47 -9.83 -2.21
N GLU A 120 5.41 -9.85 -3.53
CA GLU A 120 4.46 -10.72 -4.26
C GLU A 120 4.68 -12.18 -3.93
N GLU A 121 5.91 -12.67 -3.99
CA GLU A 121 6.26 -14.06 -3.67
C GLU A 121 5.79 -14.44 -2.26
N ARG A 122 6.01 -13.54 -1.30
CA ARG A 122 5.59 -13.73 0.08
C ARG A 122 4.06 -13.80 0.21
N TYR A 123 3.34 -12.88 -0.40
CA TYR A 123 1.88 -12.86 -0.35
C TYR A 123 1.25 -14.09 -1.01
N ARG A 124 1.77 -14.54 -2.15
CA ARG A 124 1.27 -15.74 -2.81
C ARG A 124 1.51 -16.99 -1.98
N LYS A 125 2.64 -17.08 -1.32
CA LYS A 125 2.95 -18.18 -0.40
C LYS A 125 2.00 -18.20 0.79
N LEU A 126 1.74 -17.04 1.40
CA LEU A 126 0.78 -16.91 2.49
C LEU A 126 -0.64 -17.22 2.04
N LEU A 127 -1.05 -16.75 0.87
CA LEU A 127 -2.36 -17.06 0.30
C LEU A 127 -2.54 -18.57 0.11
N SER A 128 -1.55 -19.25 -0.42
CA SER A 128 -1.56 -20.70 -0.55
C SER A 128 -1.77 -21.41 0.79
N LYS A 129 -1.14 -20.93 1.85
CA LYS A 129 -1.32 -21.47 3.21
C LYS A 129 -2.72 -21.21 3.78
N VAL A 130 -3.27 -20.03 3.56
CA VAL A 130 -4.63 -19.69 4.00
C VAL A 130 -5.65 -20.56 3.28
N GLU A 131 -5.56 -20.69 1.96
CA GLU A 131 -6.45 -21.51 1.14
C GLU A 131 -6.33 -22.99 1.46
N GLY A 132 -5.11 -23.46 1.77
CA GLY A 132 -4.83 -24.85 2.14
C GLY A 132 -5.11 -25.17 3.62
N GLY A 133 -5.48 -24.18 4.43
CA GLY A 133 -5.72 -24.36 5.87
C GLY A 133 -4.48 -24.70 6.68
N THR A 134 -3.28 -24.29 6.22
CA THR A 134 -1.99 -24.67 6.82
C THR A 134 -1.25 -23.53 7.52
N VAL A 135 -1.90 -22.37 7.71
CA VAL A 135 -1.28 -21.19 8.35
C VAL A 135 -0.76 -21.50 9.75
N PHE A 136 -1.51 -22.30 10.52
CA PHE A 136 -1.19 -22.67 11.90
C PHE A 136 -0.51 -24.03 12.01
N VAL A 137 -0.22 -24.69 10.89
CA VAL A 137 0.45 -25.98 10.81
C VAL A 137 1.77 -25.76 10.06
N SER A 138 2.88 -26.05 10.73
CA SER A 138 4.20 -25.98 10.12
C SER A 138 4.99 -27.22 10.50
N ASP A 139 5.63 -27.85 9.53
CA ASP A 139 6.57 -28.97 9.75
C ASP A 139 7.90 -28.43 10.32
N ASP A 140 8.16 -27.13 10.15
CA ASP A 140 9.29 -26.41 10.68
C ASP A 140 8.83 -25.35 11.68
N VAL A 141 9.64 -25.06 12.69
CA VAL A 141 9.37 -24.00 13.66
C VAL A 141 9.42 -22.65 12.94
N ALA A 142 8.25 -22.10 12.65
CA ALA A 142 8.14 -20.77 12.08
C ALA A 142 8.34 -19.75 13.22
N ILE A 143 9.44 -19.01 13.15
CA ILE A 143 9.67 -17.86 14.03
C ILE A 143 8.95 -16.67 13.39
N TRP A 144 7.83 -16.26 14.00
CA TRP A 144 7.16 -15.04 13.63
C TRP A 144 7.90 -13.87 14.28
N GLN A 145 8.55 -13.05 13.48
CA GLN A 145 9.05 -11.75 13.95
C GLN A 145 7.94 -10.72 13.75
N CYS A 146 7.55 -10.12 14.86
CA CYS A 146 6.68 -8.94 14.85
C CYS A 146 7.43 -7.71 14.30
#